data_9626bae992078ea509cf8596a47c3ae6
#
_entry.id   9626bae992078ea509cf8596a47c3ae6
#
_cell.length_a   1.000
_cell.length_b   1.000
_cell.length_c   1.000
_cell.angle_alpha   90.00
_cell.angle_beta   90.00
_cell.angle_gamma   90.00
#
_symmetry.space_group_name_H-M   'P 1'
#
loop_
_entity.id
_entity.type
_entity.pdbx_description
1 polymer ?
#
loop_
_entity_poly.entity_id
_entity_poly.type
_entity_poly.pdbx_seq_one_letter_code
_entity_poly.pdbx_strand_id
1 'polypeptide(L)'
;MKEEHDKVFIIDDDESVRSSLSLFLQLSDYDVEIFESSEEYLSREDYKRAGCIILDVNMAGKSGLELQEVLIDRNSHLPIIFITGYGNVRMGVDTVKKGAVNYLEKPFNEEELLQSVAEAVTLSHKMLAENEEFLKSQHLIQKLSAREYEILTYIITGMLNKQIAYKLNIGEHTVKVHRRSISEKLGVKSIPEIIRIAEKAGIHPFGN
;
A
#
# COMPACT_ATOMS: atom_id res chain seq x y z
N MET A 1 -17.47 18.36 13.18
CA MET A 1 -16.82 17.39 12.29
C MET A 1 -17.04 16.03 12.94
N LYS A 2 -17.61 15.03 12.25
CA LYS A 2 -17.57 13.67 12.75
C LYS A 2 -16.10 13.26 12.74
N GLU A 3 -15.57 12.83 13.87
CA GLU A 3 -14.27 12.15 13.89
C GLU A 3 -14.41 10.95 12.95
N GLU A 4 -13.53 10.89 11.95
CA GLU A 4 -13.54 9.80 10.99
C GLU A 4 -12.75 8.66 11.62
N HIS A 5 -13.47 7.67 12.15
CA HIS A 5 -12.87 6.46 12.72
C HIS A 5 -12.30 5.56 11.61
N ASP A 6 -11.20 4.88 11.91
CA ASP A 6 -10.61 3.89 11.01
C ASP A 6 -11.54 2.69 10.84
N LYS A 7 -11.59 2.16 9.61
CA LYS A 7 -12.54 1.09 9.24
C LYS A 7 -11.97 -0.29 9.52
N VAL A 8 -12.77 -1.14 10.15
CA VAL A 8 -12.46 -2.56 10.31
C VAL A 8 -13.54 -3.39 9.60
N PHE A 9 -13.11 -4.22 8.68
CA PHE A 9 -13.97 -5.18 7.99
C PHE A 9 -13.83 -6.55 8.68
N ILE A 10 -14.95 -7.15 9.09
CA ILE A 10 -14.97 -8.47 9.70
C ILE A 10 -15.62 -9.44 8.72
N ILE A 11 -14.90 -10.49 8.35
CA ILE A 11 -15.36 -11.52 7.42
C ILE A 11 -15.24 -12.88 8.12
N ASP A 12 -16.37 -13.47 8.47
CA ASP A 12 -16.48 -14.74 9.20
C ASP A 12 -17.85 -15.32 8.92
N ASP A 13 -18.02 -16.62 8.73
CA ASP A 13 -19.34 -17.24 8.47
C ASP A 13 -20.16 -17.45 9.75
N ASP A 14 -19.56 -17.39 10.94
CA ASP A 14 -20.24 -17.45 12.24
C ASP A 14 -20.81 -16.08 12.66
N GLU A 15 -22.13 -15.95 12.69
CA GLU A 15 -22.83 -14.72 13.09
C GLU A 15 -22.49 -14.28 14.52
N SER A 16 -22.27 -15.22 15.45
CA SER A 16 -21.97 -14.90 16.85
C SER A 16 -20.56 -14.30 16.99
N VAL A 17 -19.61 -14.77 16.19
CA VAL A 17 -18.24 -14.19 16.12
C VAL A 17 -18.30 -12.79 15.53
N ARG A 18 -18.98 -12.61 14.37
CA ARG A 18 -19.14 -11.30 13.74
C ARG A 18 -19.77 -10.28 14.69
N SER A 19 -20.84 -10.65 15.36
CA SER A 19 -21.58 -9.75 16.27
C SER A 19 -20.74 -9.37 17.50
N SER A 20 -20.05 -10.32 18.10
CA SER A 20 -19.21 -10.08 19.27
C SER A 20 -18.01 -9.19 18.94
N LEU A 21 -17.31 -9.47 17.83
CA LEU A 21 -16.18 -8.66 17.37
C LEU A 21 -16.61 -7.25 16.97
N SER A 22 -17.74 -7.13 16.27
CA SER A 22 -18.29 -5.84 15.86
C SER A 22 -18.59 -4.95 17.06
N LEU A 23 -19.28 -5.48 18.06
CA LEU A 23 -19.58 -4.72 19.29
C LEU A 23 -18.32 -4.30 20.02
N PHE A 24 -17.38 -5.21 20.17
CA PHE A 24 -16.10 -4.95 20.86
C PHE A 24 -15.29 -3.85 20.19
N LEU A 25 -15.14 -3.91 18.85
CA LEU A 25 -14.37 -2.93 18.11
C LEU A 25 -15.08 -1.57 18.00
N GLN A 26 -16.40 -1.54 17.92
CA GLN A 26 -17.18 -0.29 17.98
C GLN A 26 -17.01 0.42 19.33
N LEU A 27 -16.97 -0.34 20.44
CA LEU A 27 -16.66 0.21 21.77
C LEU A 27 -15.22 0.71 21.90
N SER A 28 -14.35 0.30 21.00
CA SER A 28 -12.94 0.72 20.89
C SER A 28 -12.72 1.80 19.82
N ASP A 29 -13.78 2.54 19.44
CA ASP A 29 -13.77 3.67 18.52
C ASP A 29 -13.41 3.32 17.05
N TYR A 30 -13.64 2.07 16.61
CA TYR A 30 -13.52 1.70 15.19
C TYR A 30 -14.88 1.75 14.48
N ASP A 31 -14.88 2.13 13.21
CA ASP A 31 -16.03 1.95 12.31
C ASP A 31 -16.01 0.52 11.75
N VAL A 32 -17.05 -0.26 12.01
CA VAL A 32 -17.04 -1.69 11.70
C VAL A 32 -18.09 -2.04 10.65
N GLU A 33 -17.70 -2.85 9.68
CA GLU A 33 -18.57 -3.44 8.68
C GLU A 33 -18.35 -4.96 8.64
N ILE A 34 -19.44 -5.73 8.60
CA ILE A 34 -19.42 -7.19 8.73
C ILE A 34 -19.89 -7.86 7.45
N PHE A 35 -19.31 -9.01 7.13
CA PHE A 35 -19.63 -9.82 5.95
C PHE A 35 -19.68 -11.30 6.36
N GLU A 36 -20.65 -12.03 5.83
CA GLU A 36 -20.80 -13.46 6.09
C GLU A 36 -19.94 -14.34 5.17
N SER A 37 -19.40 -13.77 4.10
CA SER A 37 -18.58 -14.51 3.11
C SER A 37 -17.58 -13.63 2.37
N SER A 38 -16.59 -14.28 1.79
CA SER A 38 -15.63 -13.65 0.89
C SER A 38 -16.30 -13.03 -0.34
N GLU A 39 -17.32 -13.66 -0.87
CA GLU A 39 -18.08 -13.22 -2.04
C GLU A 39 -18.83 -11.92 -1.75
N GLU A 40 -19.49 -11.85 -0.59
CA GLU A 40 -20.20 -10.65 -0.15
C GLU A 40 -19.20 -9.48 -0.01
N TYR A 41 -18.08 -9.70 0.66
CA TYR A 41 -17.03 -8.69 0.79
C TYR A 41 -16.50 -8.20 -0.57
N LEU A 42 -16.27 -9.12 -1.53
CA LEU A 42 -15.77 -8.77 -2.85
C LEU A 42 -16.78 -8.04 -3.74
N SER A 43 -18.08 -8.11 -3.42
CA SER A 43 -19.16 -7.41 -4.14
C SER A 43 -19.29 -5.93 -3.75
N ARG A 44 -18.70 -5.51 -2.64
CA ARG A 44 -18.71 -4.11 -2.18
C ARG A 44 -17.88 -3.19 -3.08
N GLU A 45 -18.14 -1.90 -2.99
CA GLU A 45 -17.28 -0.90 -3.63
C GLU A 45 -15.89 -0.84 -2.98
N ASP A 46 -14.88 -0.50 -3.77
CA ASP A 46 -13.50 -0.37 -3.27
C ASP A 46 -13.41 0.72 -2.20
N TYR A 47 -12.84 0.34 -1.05
CA TYR A 47 -12.57 1.25 0.05
C TYR A 47 -11.21 1.92 -0.14
N LYS A 48 -11.18 3.27 -0.08
CA LYS A 48 -10.00 4.07 -0.40
C LYS A 48 -9.35 4.75 0.81
N ARG A 49 -9.83 4.45 2.01
CA ARG A 49 -9.33 5.02 3.27
C ARG A 49 -8.59 3.97 4.07
N ALA A 50 -7.93 4.41 5.15
CA ALA A 50 -7.25 3.49 6.04
C ALA A 50 -8.21 2.56 6.78
N GLY A 51 -7.75 1.36 7.04
CA GLY A 51 -8.50 0.32 7.73
C GLY A 51 -7.78 -1.00 7.71
N CYS A 52 -8.45 -2.05 8.18
CA CYS A 52 -7.94 -3.43 8.11
C CYS A 52 -9.07 -4.44 7.94
N ILE A 53 -8.69 -5.68 7.68
CA ILE A 53 -9.60 -6.81 7.54
C ILE A 53 -9.29 -7.82 8.63
N ILE A 54 -10.30 -8.22 9.40
CA ILE A 54 -10.29 -9.41 10.24
C ILE A 54 -10.98 -10.52 9.46
N LEU A 55 -10.28 -11.61 9.21
CA LEU A 55 -10.69 -12.62 8.24
C LEU A 55 -10.60 -14.03 8.84
N ASP A 56 -11.73 -14.73 8.90
CA ASP A 56 -11.69 -16.15 9.23
C ASP A 56 -11.03 -16.96 8.11
N VAL A 57 -10.21 -17.93 8.50
CA VAL A 57 -9.52 -18.81 7.56
C VAL A 57 -10.49 -19.79 6.91
N ASN A 58 -11.39 -20.37 7.72
CA ASN A 58 -12.22 -21.50 7.34
C ASN A 58 -13.68 -21.08 7.19
N MET A 59 -14.03 -20.56 6.05
CA MET A 59 -15.42 -20.18 5.71
C MET A 59 -15.99 -21.10 4.64
N ALA A 60 -17.30 -21.21 4.59
CA ALA A 60 -18.02 -21.87 3.50
C ALA A 60 -17.79 -21.08 2.19
N GLY A 61 -17.66 -21.79 1.07
CA GLY A 61 -17.36 -21.17 -0.24
C GLY A 61 -15.87 -20.84 -0.39
N LYS A 62 -15.56 -19.58 -0.72
CA LYS A 62 -14.17 -19.12 -0.84
C LYS A 62 -13.57 -18.90 0.55
N SER A 63 -12.51 -19.65 0.84
CA SER A 63 -11.75 -19.54 2.09
C SER A 63 -11.09 -18.17 2.28
N GLY A 64 -10.73 -17.83 3.52
CA GLY A 64 -9.97 -16.60 3.81
C GLY A 64 -8.62 -16.54 3.09
N LEU A 65 -7.97 -17.69 2.88
CA LEU A 65 -6.70 -17.74 2.16
C LEU A 65 -6.87 -17.41 0.67
N GLU A 66 -7.93 -17.90 0.03
CA GLU A 66 -8.25 -17.55 -1.36
C GLU A 66 -8.66 -16.08 -1.49
N LEU A 67 -9.34 -15.51 -0.50
CA LEU A 67 -9.63 -14.08 -0.47
C LEU A 67 -8.33 -13.26 -0.35
N GLN A 68 -7.38 -13.66 0.49
CA GLN A 68 -6.07 -12.99 0.58
C GLN A 68 -5.39 -12.92 -0.79
N GLU A 69 -5.37 -14.01 -1.56
CA GLU A 69 -4.77 -14.05 -2.89
C GLU A 69 -5.45 -13.05 -3.85
N VAL A 70 -6.78 -12.99 -3.85
CA VAL A 70 -7.53 -12.01 -4.65
C VAL A 70 -7.20 -10.57 -4.23
N LEU A 71 -7.06 -10.29 -2.94
CA LEU A 71 -6.73 -8.96 -2.44
C LEU A 71 -5.29 -8.54 -2.77
N ILE A 72 -4.34 -9.47 -2.76
CA ILE A 72 -2.96 -9.25 -3.22
C ILE A 72 -2.97 -8.90 -4.72
N ASP A 73 -3.67 -9.66 -5.55
CA ASP A 73 -3.76 -9.41 -7.01
C ASP A 73 -4.42 -8.05 -7.32
N ARG A 74 -5.35 -7.60 -6.48
CA ARG A 74 -5.99 -6.27 -6.58
C ARG A 74 -5.14 -5.13 -5.99
N ASN A 75 -3.94 -5.41 -5.45
CA ASN A 75 -3.10 -4.45 -4.73
C ASN A 75 -3.88 -3.73 -3.61
N SER A 76 -4.65 -4.47 -2.82
CA SER A 76 -5.39 -3.90 -1.69
C SER A 76 -4.42 -3.30 -0.66
N HIS A 77 -4.75 -2.09 -0.19
CA HIS A 77 -4.02 -1.41 0.89
C HIS A 77 -4.54 -1.77 2.28
N LEU A 78 -5.52 -2.67 2.36
CA LEU A 78 -6.10 -3.12 3.63
C LEU A 78 -5.33 -4.33 4.14
N PRO A 79 -4.55 -4.19 5.22
CA PRO A 79 -3.85 -5.31 5.84
C PRO A 79 -4.82 -6.31 6.44
N ILE A 80 -4.44 -7.58 6.45
CA ILE A 80 -5.27 -8.68 6.91
C ILE A 80 -4.75 -9.21 8.24
N ILE A 81 -5.67 -9.43 9.18
CA ILE A 81 -5.49 -10.17 10.41
C ILE A 81 -6.33 -11.44 10.28
N PHE A 82 -5.68 -12.60 10.27
CA PHE A 82 -6.42 -13.87 10.26
C PHE A 82 -6.87 -14.26 11.65
N ILE A 83 -8.09 -14.79 11.73
CA ILE A 83 -8.61 -15.49 12.92
C ILE A 83 -8.99 -16.91 12.54
N THR A 84 -8.86 -17.88 13.42
CA THR A 84 -9.21 -19.28 13.12
C THR A 84 -9.46 -20.10 14.37
N GLY A 85 -10.44 -21.00 14.32
CA GLY A 85 -10.67 -22.02 15.37
C GLY A 85 -9.82 -23.29 15.20
N TYR A 86 -9.19 -23.49 14.05
CA TYR A 86 -8.38 -24.66 13.72
C TYR A 86 -7.04 -24.23 13.10
N GLY A 87 -6.20 -23.60 13.92
CA GLY A 87 -4.89 -23.15 13.48
C GLY A 87 -3.83 -24.25 13.57
N ASN A 88 -2.88 -24.22 12.65
CA ASN A 88 -1.59 -24.84 12.87
C ASN A 88 -0.48 -23.83 12.60
N VAL A 89 0.62 -23.98 13.30
CA VAL A 89 1.79 -23.05 13.23
C VAL A 89 2.27 -22.84 11.80
N ARG A 90 2.20 -23.86 10.94
CA ARG A 90 2.64 -23.76 9.55
C ARG A 90 1.74 -22.82 8.74
N MET A 91 0.43 -22.90 8.93
CA MET A 91 -0.54 -22.03 8.25
C MET A 91 -0.36 -20.57 8.69
N GLY A 92 -0.19 -20.31 10.00
CA GLY A 92 0.11 -18.96 10.50
C GLY A 92 1.38 -18.37 9.87
N VAL A 93 2.47 -19.16 9.83
CA VAL A 93 3.72 -18.70 9.20
C VAL A 93 3.54 -18.41 7.71
N ASP A 94 2.79 -19.23 6.99
CA ASP A 94 2.60 -19.05 5.54
C ASP A 94 1.72 -17.83 5.22
N THR A 95 0.68 -17.55 6.00
CA THR A 95 -0.17 -16.35 5.84
C THR A 95 0.60 -15.05 6.12
N VAL A 96 1.41 -15.03 7.19
CA VAL A 96 2.25 -13.86 7.51
C VAL A 96 3.32 -13.65 6.42
N LYS A 97 3.94 -14.70 5.89
CA LYS A 97 4.88 -14.58 4.75
C LYS A 97 4.21 -14.03 3.48
N LYS A 98 2.92 -14.26 3.28
CA LYS A 98 2.11 -13.71 2.19
C LYS A 98 1.62 -12.28 2.48
N GLY A 99 2.03 -11.66 3.60
CA GLY A 99 1.75 -10.26 3.91
C GLY A 99 0.58 -10.01 4.87
N ALA A 100 0.06 -11.05 5.55
CA ALA A 100 -0.83 -10.83 6.67
C ALA A 100 -0.08 -10.17 7.84
N VAL A 101 -0.75 -9.28 8.57
CA VAL A 101 -0.14 -8.59 9.73
C VAL A 101 -0.02 -9.54 10.91
N ASN A 102 -1.08 -10.30 11.17
CA ASN A 102 -1.10 -11.25 12.27
C ASN A 102 -2.02 -12.44 11.97
N TYR A 103 -1.92 -13.46 12.81
CA TYR A 103 -2.70 -14.69 12.80
C TYR A 103 -3.06 -15.08 14.23
N LEU A 104 -4.36 -15.00 14.58
CA LEU A 104 -4.86 -15.23 15.93
C LEU A 104 -5.66 -16.53 16.00
N GLU A 105 -5.37 -17.39 16.96
CA GLU A 105 -6.11 -18.63 17.19
C GLU A 105 -7.25 -18.40 18.19
N LYS A 106 -8.48 -18.79 17.83
CA LYS A 106 -9.65 -18.74 18.71
C LYS A 106 -9.56 -19.83 19.81
N PRO A 107 -9.74 -19.51 21.11
CA PRO A 107 -10.06 -18.20 21.65
C PRO A 107 -8.81 -17.31 21.82
N PHE A 108 -8.85 -16.07 21.31
CA PHE A 108 -7.79 -15.09 21.47
C PHE A 108 -8.12 -14.05 22.54
N ASN A 109 -7.09 -13.33 23.01
CA ASN A 109 -7.24 -12.24 23.98
C ASN A 109 -7.71 -10.96 23.26
N GLU A 110 -8.63 -10.22 23.89
CA GLU A 110 -9.13 -8.92 23.41
C GLU A 110 -8.00 -7.90 23.23
N GLU A 111 -7.03 -7.86 24.13
CA GLU A 111 -5.88 -6.95 24.07
C GLU A 111 -4.97 -7.29 22.87
N GLU A 112 -4.74 -8.56 22.58
CA GLU A 112 -3.98 -9.04 21.42
C GLU A 112 -4.68 -8.68 20.10
N LEU A 113 -6.00 -8.80 20.06
CA LEU A 113 -6.78 -8.38 18.89
C LEU A 113 -6.67 -6.88 18.66
N LEU A 114 -6.88 -6.05 19.69
CA LEU A 114 -6.79 -4.59 19.57
C LEU A 114 -5.39 -4.14 19.14
N GLN A 115 -4.33 -4.75 19.70
CA GLN A 115 -2.97 -4.46 19.27
C GLN A 115 -2.78 -4.79 17.78
N SER A 116 -3.25 -5.95 17.33
CA SER A 116 -3.16 -6.37 15.93
C SER A 116 -3.91 -5.42 15.00
N VAL A 117 -5.10 -4.95 15.40
CA VAL A 117 -5.90 -3.97 14.65
C VAL A 117 -5.17 -2.62 14.57
N ALA A 118 -4.62 -2.13 15.68
CA ALA A 118 -3.87 -0.86 15.70
C ALA A 118 -2.63 -0.91 14.80
N GLU A 119 -1.88 -2.02 14.82
CA GLU A 119 -0.73 -2.24 13.93
C GLU A 119 -1.15 -2.29 12.46
N ALA A 120 -2.23 -3.01 12.14
CA ALA A 120 -2.75 -3.11 10.79
C ALA A 120 -3.25 -1.76 10.26
N VAL A 121 -3.99 -1.01 11.04
CA VAL A 121 -4.47 0.34 10.67
C VAL A 121 -3.29 1.30 10.45
N THR A 122 -2.29 1.28 11.32
CA THR A 122 -1.06 2.07 11.16
C THR A 122 -0.35 1.73 9.84
N LEU A 123 -0.25 0.45 9.51
CA LEU A 123 0.32 -0.01 8.25
C LEU A 123 -0.51 0.47 7.05
N SER A 124 -1.84 0.40 7.13
CA SER A 124 -2.73 0.89 6.07
C SER A 124 -2.56 2.38 5.80
N HIS A 125 -2.47 3.21 6.84
CA HIS A 125 -2.16 4.64 6.70
C HIS A 125 -0.83 4.87 5.97
N LYS A 126 0.20 4.11 6.33
CA LYS A 126 1.51 4.20 5.68
C LYS A 126 1.43 3.82 4.20
N MET A 127 0.78 2.70 3.86
CA MET A 127 0.61 2.24 2.47
C MET A 127 -0.14 3.26 1.62
N LEU A 128 -1.21 3.87 2.16
CA LEU A 128 -1.96 4.92 1.47
C LEU A 128 -1.11 6.17 1.22
N ALA A 129 -0.34 6.62 2.22
CA ALA A 129 0.55 7.77 2.06
C ALA A 129 1.64 7.52 1.01
N GLU A 130 2.25 6.33 1.01
CA GLU A 130 3.27 5.93 0.02
C GLU A 130 2.66 5.88 -1.40
N ASN A 131 1.46 5.31 -1.55
CA ASN A 131 0.76 5.26 -2.84
C ASN A 131 0.39 6.66 -3.35
N GLU A 132 -0.08 7.55 -2.47
CA GLU A 132 -0.38 8.94 -2.84
C GLU A 132 0.88 9.69 -3.30
N GLU A 133 2.00 9.51 -2.61
CA GLU A 133 3.30 10.08 -3.01
C GLU A 133 3.79 9.52 -4.34
N PHE A 134 3.63 8.22 -4.56
CA PHE A 134 3.95 7.57 -5.83
C PHE A 134 3.14 8.17 -6.98
N LEU A 135 1.81 8.26 -6.85
CA LEU A 135 0.93 8.82 -7.87
C LEU A 135 1.24 10.30 -8.15
N LYS A 136 1.49 11.11 -7.13
CA LYS A 136 1.92 12.51 -7.27
C LYS A 136 3.22 12.61 -8.04
N SER A 137 4.19 11.77 -7.71
CA SER A 137 5.49 11.75 -8.37
C SER A 137 5.38 11.30 -9.83
N GLN A 138 4.60 10.27 -10.11
CA GLN A 138 4.28 9.80 -11.47
C GLN A 138 3.66 10.91 -12.31
N HIS A 139 2.68 11.64 -11.75
CA HIS A 139 2.05 12.76 -12.46
C HIS A 139 3.04 13.88 -12.81
N LEU A 140 4.01 14.16 -11.93
CA LEU A 140 5.06 15.14 -12.22
C LEU A 140 5.98 14.67 -13.35
N ILE A 141 6.38 13.41 -13.33
CA ILE A 141 7.23 12.81 -14.38
C ILE A 141 6.54 12.81 -15.75
N GLN A 142 5.24 12.58 -15.82
CA GLN A 142 4.47 12.61 -17.08
C GLN A 142 4.49 13.99 -17.76
N LYS A 143 4.82 15.08 -17.07
CA LYS A 143 4.99 16.43 -17.66
C LYS A 143 6.30 16.61 -18.44
N LEU A 144 7.23 15.69 -18.27
CA LEU A 144 8.51 15.74 -18.97
C LEU A 144 8.36 15.32 -20.44
N SER A 145 9.03 16.02 -21.34
CA SER A 145 9.17 15.56 -22.72
C SER A 145 10.06 14.30 -22.76
N ALA A 146 9.99 13.54 -23.88
CA ALA A 146 10.83 12.35 -24.05
C ALA A 146 12.34 12.66 -23.84
N ARG A 147 12.79 13.84 -24.31
CA ARG A 147 14.19 14.26 -24.16
C ARG A 147 14.54 14.62 -22.71
N GLU A 148 13.64 15.28 -22.00
CA GLU A 148 13.81 15.58 -20.58
C GLU A 148 13.81 14.33 -19.73
N TYR A 149 12.92 13.38 -20.03
CA TYR A 149 12.89 12.07 -19.36
C TYR A 149 14.21 11.31 -19.58
N GLU A 150 14.73 11.26 -20.81
CA GLU A 150 16.02 10.65 -21.10
C GLU A 150 17.16 11.30 -20.32
N ILE A 151 17.17 12.63 -20.22
CA ILE A 151 18.18 13.35 -19.42
C ILE A 151 18.01 13.08 -17.92
N LEU A 152 16.76 12.97 -17.43
CA LEU A 152 16.46 12.60 -16.06
C LEU A 152 17.10 11.25 -15.69
N THR A 153 17.00 10.24 -16.56
CA THR A 153 17.59 8.92 -16.30
C THR A 153 19.12 8.96 -16.12
N TYR A 154 19.80 9.91 -16.74
CA TYR A 154 21.24 10.14 -16.50
C TYR A 154 21.50 10.99 -15.24
N ILE A 155 20.59 11.93 -14.89
CA ILE A 155 20.73 12.71 -13.66
C ILE A 155 20.70 11.79 -12.43
N ILE A 156 19.80 10.83 -12.40
CA ILE A 156 19.66 9.91 -11.26
C ILE A 156 20.85 8.95 -11.09
N THR A 157 21.68 8.75 -12.14
CA THR A 157 22.96 8.04 -12.01
C THR A 157 24.09 8.92 -11.49
N GLY A 158 23.83 10.20 -11.20
CA GLY A 158 24.87 11.15 -10.75
C GLY A 158 25.76 11.70 -11.84
N MET A 159 25.46 11.50 -13.13
CA MET A 159 26.29 11.99 -14.23
C MET A 159 26.36 13.52 -14.29
N LEU A 160 27.57 14.02 -14.55
CA LEU A 160 27.82 15.44 -14.78
C LEU A 160 27.30 15.88 -16.17
N ASN A 161 26.99 17.18 -16.32
CA ASN A 161 26.48 17.72 -17.59
C ASN A 161 27.36 17.35 -18.79
N LYS A 162 28.68 17.40 -18.63
CA LYS A 162 29.66 17.04 -19.69
C LYS A 162 29.51 15.57 -20.11
N GLN A 163 29.27 14.67 -19.16
CA GLN A 163 29.09 13.24 -19.44
C GLN A 163 27.77 12.96 -20.14
N ILE A 164 26.69 13.61 -19.70
CA ILE A 164 25.38 13.53 -20.34
C ILE A 164 25.46 14.08 -21.78
N ALA A 165 26.09 15.25 -21.97
CA ALA A 165 26.30 15.89 -23.26
C ALA A 165 27.00 14.95 -24.24
N TYR A 166 28.07 14.28 -23.79
CA TYR A 166 28.83 13.31 -24.59
C TYR A 166 27.97 12.10 -24.96
N LYS A 167 27.24 11.51 -24.00
CA LYS A 167 26.38 10.33 -24.24
C LYS A 167 25.24 10.62 -25.21
N LEU A 168 24.70 11.82 -25.15
CA LEU A 168 23.53 12.23 -25.97
C LEU A 168 23.91 12.96 -27.26
N ASN A 169 25.20 13.15 -27.50
CA ASN A 169 25.77 13.89 -28.65
C ASN A 169 25.15 15.29 -28.79
N ILE A 170 25.07 16.05 -27.69
CA ILE A 170 24.56 17.43 -27.64
C ILE A 170 25.53 18.35 -26.88
N GLY A 171 25.30 19.66 -26.97
CA GLY A 171 26.10 20.63 -26.22
C GLY A 171 25.85 20.59 -24.72
N GLU A 172 26.88 20.82 -23.89
CA GLU A 172 26.73 20.91 -22.44
C GLU A 172 25.72 22.00 -22.03
N HIS A 173 25.68 23.10 -22.77
CA HIS A 173 24.70 24.17 -22.57
C HIS A 173 23.26 23.65 -22.74
N THR A 174 23.02 22.81 -23.75
CA THR A 174 21.70 22.19 -23.99
C THR A 174 21.28 21.30 -22.82
N VAL A 175 22.22 20.54 -22.25
CA VAL A 175 21.96 19.74 -21.02
C VAL A 175 21.55 20.65 -19.86
N LYS A 176 22.27 21.78 -19.66
CA LYS A 176 21.91 22.77 -18.62
C LYS A 176 20.50 23.33 -18.78
N VAL A 177 20.10 23.64 -20.03
CA VAL A 177 18.75 24.12 -20.34
C VAL A 177 17.69 23.06 -20.00
N HIS A 178 17.89 21.81 -20.42
CA HIS A 178 16.98 20.73 -20.08
C HIS A 178 16.90 20.47 -18.57
N ARG A 179 18.02 20.48 -17.85
CA ARG A 179 18.03 20.33 -16.37
C ARG A 179 17.23 21.42 -15.68
N ARG A 180 17.33 22.66 -16.16
CA ARG A 180 16.52 23.77 -15.65
C ARG A 180 15.04 23.53 -15.91
N SER A 181 14.67 23.15 -17.14
CA SER A 181 13.29 22.84 -17.50
C SER A 181 12.71 21.68 -16.67
N ILE A 182 13.52 20.61 -16.44
CA ILE A 182 13.15 19.49 -15.56
C ILE A 182 12.84 20.02 -14.16
N SER A 183 13.76 20.83 -13.57
CA SER A 183 13.56 21.40 -12.23
C SER A 183 12.27 22.24 -12.14
N GLU A 184 12.00 23.07 -13.15
CA GLU A 184 10.82 23.92 -13.23
C GLU A 184 9.53 23.07 -13.33
N LYS A 185 9.50 22.02 -14.16
CA LYS A 185 8.36 21.11 -14.31
C LYS A 185 8.08 20.25 -13.09
N LEU A 186 9.15 19.82 -12.42
CA LEU A 186 9.03 19.04 -11.18
C LEU A 186 8.79 19.93 -9.94
N GLY A 187 8.94 21.26 -10.06
CA GLY A 187 8.74 22.21 -8.97
C GLY A 187 9.83 22.17 -7.89
N VAL A 188 11.07 21.80 -8.26
CA VAL A 188 12.20 21.59 -7.34
C VAL A 188 13.40 22.46 -7.69
N LYS A 189 14.28 22.69 -6.69
CA LYS A 189 15.44 23.59 -6.84
C LYS A 189 16.79 22.88 -6.79
N SER A 190 16.81 21.60 -6.44
CA SER A 190 18.06 20.86 -6.23
C SER A 190 18.04 19.47 -6.90
N ILE A 191 19.24 18.96 -7.23
CA ILE A 191 19.41 17.62 -7.79
C ILE A 191 18.92 16.50 -6.85
N PRO A 192 19.21 16.54 -5.53
CA PRO A 192 18.67 15.54 -4.61
C PRO A 192 17.15 15.48 -4.60
N GLU A 193 16.44 16.62 -4.76
CA GLU A 193 14.98 16.63 -4.87
C GLU A 193 14.48 15.98 -6.16
N ILE A 194 15.17 16.21 -7.30
CA ILE A 194 14.88 15.54 -8.58
C ILE A 194 15.02 14.02 -8.42
N ILE A 195 16.11 13.58 -7.80
CA ILE A 195 16.39 12.14 -7.57
C ILE A 195 15.27 11.54 -6.70
N ARG A 196 14.90 12.20 -5.61
CA ARG A 196 13.84 11.72 -4.71
C ARG A 196 12.49 11.59 -5.40
N ILE A 197 12.11 12.54 -6.28
CA ILE A 197 10.87 12.43 -7.07
C ILE A 197 10.95 11.25 -8.04
N ALA A 198 12.09 11.07 -8.71
CA ALA A 198 12.28 9.96 -9.63
C ALA A 198 12.20 8.60 -8.92
N GLU A 199 12.86 8.45 -7.77
CA GLU A 199 12.79 7.25 -6.93
C GLU A 199 11.35 6.95 -6.47
N LYS A 200 10.65 7.97 -5.95
CA LYS A 200 9.24 7.85 -5.56
C LYS A 200 8.31 7.51 -6.73
N ALA A 201 8.66 7.93 -7.95
CA ALA A 201 7.94 7.56 -9.17
C ALA A 201 8.30 6.17 -9.70
N GLY A 202 9.18 5.42 -9.03
CA GLY A 202 9.63 4.10 -9.45
C GLY A 202 10.62 4.13 -10.61
N ILE A 203 11.28 5.28 -10.86
CA ILE A 203 12.28 5.39 -11.92
C ILE A 203 13.64 5.02 -11.33
N HIS A 204 14.19 3.93 -11.83
CA HIS A 204 15.53 3.46 -11.46
C HIS A 204 16.55 3.79 -12.56
N PRO A 205 17.84 3.98 -12.20
CA PRO A 205 18.92 4.15 -13.17
C PRO A 205 18.96 2.97 -14.16
N PHE A 206 19.23 3.25 -15.43
CA PHE A 206 19.49 2.19 -16.39
C PHE A 206 20.75 1.41 -15.97
N GLY A 207 20.56 0.14 -15.61
CA GLY A 207 21.66 -0.78 -15.37
C GLY A 207 21.66 -1.36 -13.96
N ASN A 208 20.78 -2.27 -13.72
CA ASN A 208 21.07 -3.54 -13.01
C ASN A 208 20.14 -4.59 -13.58
#